data_082b4899aac43f5e41264b4a543bb60e
#
_entry.id   082b4899aac43f5e41264b4a543bb60e
#
_cell.length_a   1.000
_cell.length_b   1.000
_cell.length_c   1.000
_cell.angle_alpha   90.00
_cell.angle_beta   90.00
_cell.angle_gamma   90.00
#
_symmetry.space_group_name_H-M   'P 1'
#
loop_
_entity.id
_entity.type
_entity.pdbx_description
1 polymer ?
#
loop_
_entity_poly.entity_id
_entity_poly.type
_entity_poly.pdbx_seq_one_letter_code
_entity_poly.pdbx_strand_id
1 'polypeptide(L)'
;MIRRGLLRVAALAVAATAAVSCNTVDDSRLPAMPVNINLSTPALWNTYGVHGYGDSRRFIAALREPRDFAFTAQTATGYGGILLVCGFNPFTLDAGVPMAYDLACPVECRPEVRVQMQRDDEAVPFAVCPECGSRYDVVERGGSPTEGEALSRKLGLTRYECRMTTYGGYLITAY
;
A
#
# COMPACT_ATOMS: atom_id res chain seq x y z
N MET A 1 -45.70 39.25 -53.80
CA MET A 1 -44.69 38.20 -53.98
C MET A 1 -43.85 38.13 -52.71
N ILE A 2 -44.05 37.13 -51.89
CA ILE A 2 -43.45 37.00 -50.55
C ILE A 2 -42.27 36.05 -50.64
N ARG A 3 -41.03 36.54 -50.47
CA ARG A 3 -39.84 35.71 -50.36
C ARG A 3 -39.69 35.23 -48.90
N ARG A 4 -39.83 33.91 -48.71
CA ARG A 4 -39.55 33.23 -47.47
C ARG A 4 -38.04 33.03 -47.34
N GLY A 5 -37.39 33.71 -46.37
CA GLY A 5 -36.01 33.44 -45.97
C GLY A 5 -36.03 32.32 -44.95
N LEU A 6 -35.41 31.19 -45.30
CA LEU A 6 -35.12 30.10 -44.33
C LEU A 6 -33.95 30.51 -43.44
N LEU A 7 -34.18 30.74 -42.15
CA LEU A 7 -33.15 30.79 -41.14
C LEU A 7 -32.69 29.37 -40.86
N ARG A 8 -31.48 29.04 -41.23
CA ARG A 8 -30.81 27.81 -40.80
C ARG A 8 -30.16 28.08 -39.44
N VAL A 9 -30.77 27.57 -38.37
CA VAL A 9 -30.15 27.51 -37.04
C VAL A 9 -29.19 26.34 -37.03
N ALA A 10 -27.88 26.62 -37.06
CA ALA A 10 -26.85 25.64 -36.84
C ALA A 10 -26.73 25.40 -35.31
N ALA A 11 -27.24 24.27 -34.84
CA ALA A 11 -27.02 23.82 -33.46
C ALA A 11 -25.59 23.30 -33.34
N LEU A 12 -24.72 24.06 -32.70
CA LEU A 12 -23.41 23.59 -32.25
C LEU A 12 -23.61 22.64 -31.07
N ALA A 13 -23.53 21.33 -31.31
CA ALA A 13 -23.42 20.34 -30.24
C ALA A 13 -22.00 20.39 -29.67
N VAL A 14 -21.82 21.07 -28.56
CA VAL A 14 -20.58 20.99 -27.76
C VAL A 14 -20.59 19.63 -27.07
N ALA A 15 -19.88 18.67 -27.60
CA ALA A 15 -19.60 17.40 -26.92
C ALA A 15 -18.61 17.70 -25.78
N ALA A 16 -19.12 17.85 -24.57
CA ALA A 16 -18.29 17.84 -23.37
C ALA A 16 -17.76 16.42 -23.15
N THR A 17 -16.55 16.16 -23.62
CA THR A 17 -15.80 14.98 -23.24
C THR A 17 -15.44 15.11 -21.77
N ALA A 18 -16.25 14.48 -20.89
CA ALA A 18 -15.87 14.26 -19.51
C ALA A 18 -14.63 13.38 -19.51
N ALA A 19 -13.45 13.98 -19.30
CA ALA A 19 -12.24 13.24 -19.00
C ALA A 19 -12.51 12.52 -17.69
N VAL A 20 -12.81 11.21 -17.75
CA VAL A 20 -12.80 10.33 -16.60
C VAL A 20 -11.36 10.27 -16.14
N SER A 21 -10.95 11.15 -15.24
CA SER A 21 -9.68 11.05 -14.55
C SER A 21 -9.74 9.76 -13.73
N CYS A 22 -9.08 8.72 -14.18
CA CYS A 22 -8.82 7.55 -13.36
C CYS A 22 -8.12 8.03 -12.08
N ASN A 23 -8.82 7.91 -10.97
CA ASN A 23 -8.35 8.37 -9.66
C ASN A 23 -7.41 7.30 -9.06
N THR A 24 -6.42 6.88 -9.84
CA THR A 24 -5.49 5.81 -9.49
C THR A 24 -4.47 6.35 -8.48
N VAL A 25 -4.32 5.63 -7.39
CA VAL A 25 -3.26 5.88 -6.42
C VAL A 25 -1.95 5.34 -7.00
N ASP A 26 -0.88 6.15 -6.95
CA ASP A 26 0.47 5.73 -7.35
C ASP A 26 1.16 5.04 -6.16
N ASP A 27 1.39 3.75 -6.27
CA ASP A 27 2.12 2.92 -5.30
C ASP A 27 3.51 2.49 -5.79
N SER A 28 3.96 3.06 -6.91
CA SER A 28 5.25 2.77 -7.57
C SER A 28 6.31 3.85 -7.38
N ARG A 29 6.08 4.79 -6.48
CA ARG A 29 6.92 5.97 -6.28
C ARG A 29 8.34 5.65 -5.79
N LEU A 30 8.48 4.60 -4.97
CA LEU A 30 9.77 4.22 -4.40
C LEU A 30 10.62 3.43 -5.39
N PRO A 31 11.96 3.46 -5.26
CA PRO A 31 12.83 2.60 -6.06
C PRO A 31 12.49 1.12 -5.88
N ALA A 32 12.41 0.39 -6.98
CA ALA A 32 12.22 -1.05 -6.94
C ALA A 32 13.44 -1.73 -6.32
N MET A 33 13.25 -2.36 -5.16
CA MET A 33 14.27 -3.08 -4.42
C MET A 33 13.84 -4.53 -4.19
N PRO A 34 14.79 -5.48 -4.11
CA PRO A 34 14.46 -6.87 -3.83
C PRO A 34 13.71 -7.03 -2.51
N VAL A 35 12.74 -7.93 -2.50
CA VAL A 35 12.02 -8.36 -1.30
C VAL A 35 11.98 -9.87 -1.25
N ASN A 36 12.41 -10.44 -0.13
CA ASN A 36 12.34 -11.86 0.14
C ASN A 36 12.33 -12.11 1.65
N ILE A 37 11.14 -12.30 2.21
CA ILE A 37 10.94 -12.74 3.60
C ILE A 37 10.29 -14.09 3.58
N ASN A 38 11.01 -15.08 4.07
CA ASN A 38 10.55 -16.46 4.12
C ASN A 38 9.94 -16.80 5.49
N LEU A 39 8.61 -16.83 5.55
CA LEU A 39 7.82 -17.32 6.68
C LEU A 39 7.01 -18.56 6.26
N SER A 40 7.56 -19.39 5.37
CA SER A 40 6.85 -20.46 4.68
C SER A 40 6.45 -21.65 5.56
N THR A 41 7.01 -21.77 6.77
CA THR A 41 6.64 -22.83 7.70
C THR A 41 5.67 -22.33 8.77
N PRO A 42 4.77 -23.20 9.33
CA PRO A 42 3.88 -22.81 10.42
C PRO A 42 4.62 -22.23 11.63
N ALA A 43 5.79 -22.77 11.97
CA ALA A 43 6.60 -22.29 13.09
C ALA A 43 7.07 -20.84 12.87
N LEU A 44 7.60 -20.52 11.69
CA LEU A 44 8.04 -19.17 11.34
C LEU A 44 6.87 -18.21 11.26
N TRP A 45 5.75 -18.67 10.66
CA TRP A 45 4.55 -17.85 10.56
C TRP A 45 3.96 -17.53 11.94
N ASN A 46 3.83 -18.54 12.82
CA ASN A 46 3.32 -18.35 14.17
C ASN A 46 4.20 -17.42 15.03
N THR A 47 5.51 -17.40 14.78
CA THR A 47 6.43 -16.56 15.55
C THR A 47 6.51 -15.13 15.00
N TYR A 48 6.56 -14.97 13.68
CA TYR A 48 6.89 -13.70 13.03
C TYR A 48 5.78 -13.16 12.13
N GLY A 49 4.71 -13.92 11.89
CA GLY A 49 3.56 -13.48 11.10
C GLY A 49 2.60 -12.58 11.86
N VAL A 50 1.46 -12.33 11.24
CA VAL A 50 0.33 -11.54 11.79
C VAL A 50 -0.91 -12.42 11.83
N HIS A 51 -1.73 -12.31 12.88
CA HIS A 51 -2.80 -13.26 13.15
C HIS A 51 -4.17 -12.63 13.40
N GLY A 52 -4.19 -11.41 13.94
CA GLY A 52 -5.41 -10.68 14.26
C GLY A 52 -5.61 -9.47 13.36
N TYR A 53 -6.86 -9.10 13.10
CA TYR A 53 -7.18 -7.90 12.33
C TYR A 53 -6.50 -6.65 12.91
N GLY A 54 -5.73 -5.97 12.09
CA GLY A 54 -4.92 -4.81 12.50
C GLY A 54 -3.62 -5.17 13.22
N ASP A 55 -3.30 -6.47 13.39
CA ASP A 55 -1.96 -6.87 13.86
C ASP A 55 -0.90 -6.52 12.82
N SER A 56 0.28 -6.15 13.28
CA SER A 56 1.36 -5.71 12.39
C SER A 56 2.73 -6.16 12.86
N ARG A 57 3.64 -6.34 11.90
CA ARG A 57 5.03 -6.73 12.13
C ARG A 57 5.94 -5.98 11.16
N ARG A 58 7.11 -5.57 11.63
CA ARG A 58 8.12 -4.92 10.78
C ARG A 58 9.30 -5.85 10.54
N PHE A 59 9.85 -5.80 9.31
CA PHE A 59 11.09 -6.48 8.95
C PHE A 59 12.04 -5.45 8.34
N ILE A 60 13.15 -5.17 9.06
CA ILE A 60 14.16 -4.19 8.64
C ILE A 60 15.53 -4.83 8.79
N ALA A 61 16.09 -5.34 7.71
CA ALA A 61 17.36 -6.06 7.73
C ALA A 61 18.51 -5.20 8.29
N ALA A 62 18.57 -3.92 7.90
CA ALA A 62 19.59 -2.97 8.38
C ALA A 62 19.56 -2.76 9.90
N LEU A 63 18.39 -2.90 10.55
CA LEU A 63 18.21 -2.76 12.00
C LEU A 63 18.13 -4.12 12.71
N ARG A 64 18.18 -5.22 11.97
CA ARG A 64 17.94 -6.59 12.46
C ARG A 64 16.62 -6.67 13.25
N GLU A 65 15.56 -6.11 12.70
CA GLU A 65 14.22 -6.11 13.27
C GLU A 65 13.32 -7.07 12.47
N PRO A 66 12.63 -8.04 13.09
CA PRO A 66 12.65 -8.40 14.52
C PRO A 66 14.00 -9.01 14.96
N ARG A 67 14.40 -8.80 16.23
CA ARG A 67 15.74 -9.17 16.73
C ARG A 67 16.07 -10.65 16.57
N ASP A 68 15.09 -11.51 16.81
CA ASP A 68 15.28 -12.97 16.82
C ASP A 68 15.02 -13.60 15.43
N PHE A 69 14.67 -12.79 14.42
CA PHE A 69 14.50 -13.28 13.06
C PHE A 69 15.85 -13.58 12.42
N ALA A 70 15.96 -14.76 11.81
CA ALA A 70 17.19 -15.21 11.15
C ALA A 70 17.35 -14.51 9.77
N PHE A 71 17.93 -13.31 9.75
CA PHE A 71 18.32 -12.65 8.50
C PHE A 71 19.46 -13.38 7.83
N THR A 72 19.20 -13.99 6.68
CA THR A 72 20.17 -14.71 5.85
C THR A 72 20.63 -13.85 4.67
N ALA A 73 21.59 -14.34 3.88
CA ALA A 73 22.02 -13.67 2.66
C ALA A 73 20.91 -13.55 1.60
N GLN A 74 19.88 -14.39 1.67
CA GLN A 74 18.72 -14.33 0.77
C GLN A 74 17.64 -13.38 1.26
N THR A 75 17.69 -12.95 2.52
CA THR A 75 16.70 -12.04 3.10
C THR A 75 16.86 -10.65 2.49
N ALA A 76 15.78 -10.12 1.94
CA ALA A 76 15.72 -8.76 1.40
C ALA A 76 14.43 -8.08 1.85
N THR A 77 14.54 -6.83 2.29
CA THR A 77 13.45 -6.10 2.95
C THR A 77 13.00 -4.84 2.20
N GLY A 78 13.18 -4.78 0.89
CA GLY A 78 12.75 -3.63 0.11
C GLY A 78 13.59 -2.38 0.34
N TYR A 79 13.00 -1.21 0.11
CA TYR A 79 13.70 0.06 0.20
C TYR A 79 13.80 0.57 1.65
N GLY A 80 12.69 0.68 2.37
CA GLY A 80 12.64 1.17 3.75
C GLY A 80 12.51 0.08 4.82
N GLY A 81 12.27 -1.14 4.42
CA GLY A 81 11.84 -2.26 5.26
C GLY A 81 10.43 -2.69 4.90
N ILE A 82 9.93 -3.74 5.53
CA ILE A 82 8.60 -4.28 5.27
C ILE A 82 7.71 -4.05 6.48
N LEU A 83 6.51 -3.52 6.23
CA LEU A 83 5.37 -3.53 7.12
C LEU A 83 4.44 -4.67 6.70
N LEU A 84 4.34 -5.72 7.50
CA LEU A 84 3.37 -6.79 7.35
C LEU A 84 2.17 -6.50 8.25
N VAL A 85 0.95 -6.55 7.69
CA VAL A 85 -0.30 -6.21 8.40
C VAL A 85 -1.36 -7.27 8.10
N CYS A 86 -2.17 -7.65 9.09
CA CYS A 86 -3.35 -8.46 8.89
C CYS A 86 -4.58 -7.56 8.70
N GLY A 87 -5.28 -7.69 7.57
CA GLY A 87 -6.42 -6.83 7.27
C GLY A 87 -7.33 -7.38 6.19
N PHE A 88 -8.03 -6.49 5.51
CA PHE A 88 -8.86 -6.78 4.35
C PHE A 88 -8.09 -6.41 3.07
N ASN A 89 -7.93 -7.36 2.17
CA ASN A 89 -7.33 -7.10 0.87
C ASN A 89 -8.40 -6.63 -0.12
N PRO A 90 -8.45 -5.33 -0.48
CA PRO A 90 -9.49 -4.80 -1.37
C PRO A 90 -9.35 -5.28 -2.83
N PHE A 91 -8.23 -5.90 -3.20
CA PHE A 91 -7.97 -6.39 -4.57
C PHE A 91 -8.42 -7.84 -4.77
N THR A 92 -8.38 -8.67 -3.72
CA THR A 92 -8.85 -10.06 -3.74
C THR A 92 -10.17 -10.25 -3.00
N LEU A 93 -10.64 -9.22 -2.28
CA LEU A 93 -11.84 -9.20 -1.43
C LEU A 93 -11.77 -10.20 -0.25
N ASP A 94 -10.55 -10.54 0.19
CA ASP A 94 -10.31 -11.46 1.29
C ASP A 94 -10.12 -10.70 2.61
N ALA A 95 -10.73 -11.19 3.68
CA ALA A 95 -10.57 -10.66 5.03
C ALA A 95 -9.62 -11.52 5.86
N GLY A 96 -8.91 -10.87 6.79
CA GLY A 96 -7.99 -11.57 7.70
C GLY A 96 -6.73 -12.11 7.01
N VAL A 97 -6.34 -11.51 5.90
CA VAL A 97 -5.16 -11.91 5.12
C VAL A 97 -3.97 -11.00 5.39
N PRO A 98 -2.74 -11.52 5.28
CA PRO A 98 -1.56 -10.69 5.38
C PRO A 98 -1.39 -9.84 4.12
N MET A 99 -1.08 -8.57 4.36
CA MET A 99 -0.66 -7.61 3.34
C MET A 99 0.71 -7.06 3.71
N ALA A 100 1.53 -6.78 2.73
CA ALA A 100 2.88 -6.25 2.95
C ALA A 100 3.12 -4.97 2.15
N TYR A 101 3.78 -4.02 2.81
CA TYR A 101 4.09 -2.70 2.24
C TYR A 101 5.55 -2.34 2.52
N ASP A 102 6.13 -1.47 1.67
CA ASP A 102 7.38 -0.80 2.04
C ASP A 102 7.11 0.18 3.20
N LEU A 103 8.02 0.21 4.16
CA LEU A 103 7.95 1.13 5.29
C LEU A 103 8.31 2.56 4.91
N ALA A 104 9.06 2.78 3.82
CA ALA A 104 9.45 4.13 3.44
C ALA A 104 8.24 4.96 3.01
N CYS A 105 8.21 6.21 3.45
CA CYS A 105 7.18 7.16 3.04
C CYS A 105 7.36 7.55 1.56
N PRO A 106 6.35 7.39 0.69
CA PRO A 106 6.44 7.73 -0.72
C PRO A 106 6.50 9.24 -0.99
N VAL A 107 6.14 10.07 0.00
CA VAL A 107 6.32 11.54 -0.08
C VAL A 107 7.78 11.89 0.07
N GLU A 108 8.43 11.34 1.10
CA GLU A 108 9.83 11.64 1.47
C GLU A 108 10.84 10.91 0.57
N CYS A 109 10.51 9.72 0.07
CA CYS A 109 11.39 8.87 -0.75
C CYS A 109 12.77 8.63 -0.11
N ARG A 110 12.82 8.46 1.21
CA ARG A 110 14.02 8.17 1.99
C ARG A 110 13.85 6.88 2.80
N PRO A 111 14.80 5.92 2.74
CA PRO A 111 14.63 4.59 3.36
C PRO A 111 14.63 4.64 4.89
N GLU A 112 15.16 5.70 5.49
CA GLU A 112 15.13 5.91 6.94
C GLU A 112 13.85 6.55 7.44
N VAL A 113 13.07 7.23 6.58
CA VAL A 113 11.79 7.87 6.93
C VAL A 113 10.66 6.85 6.79
N ARG A 114 10.45 6.10 7.85
CA ARG A 114 9.54 4.97 7.90
C ARG A 114 8.21 5.34 8.52
N VAL A 115 7.13 4.91 7.89
CA VAL A 115 5.79 5.00 8.48
C VAL A 115 5.70 4.16 9.75
N GLN A 116 4.90 4.61 10.68
CA GLN A 116 4.68 3.97 11.98
C GLN A 116 3.20 3.65 12.15
N MET A 117 2.92 2.46 12.66
CA MET A 117 1.54 2.08 12.99
C MET A 117 1.05 2.88 14.18
N GLN A 118 -0.13 3.45 14.04
CA GLN A 118 -0.86 4.14 15.10
C GLN A 118 -2.30 3.62 15.15
N ARG A 119 -2.96 3.86 16.27
CA ARG A 119 -4.36 3.53 16.48
C ARG A 119 -5.00 4.69 17.23
N ASP A 120 -6.08 5.22 16.68
CA ASP A 120 -6.98 6.11 17.40
C ASP A 120 -7.92 5.29 18.29
N ASP A 121 -8.52 5.90 19.30
CA ASP A 121 -9.33 5.19 20.33
C ASP A 121 -10.52 4.41 19.74
N GLU A 122 -11.03 4.81 18.59
CA GLU A 122 -12.22 4.22 17.96
C GLU A 122 -11.95 3.61 16.59
N ALA A 123 -10.70 3.61 16.12
CA ALA A 123 -10.42 3.35 14.71
C ALA A 123 -9.58 2.11 14.45
N VAL A 124 -9.75 1.62 13.24
CA VAL A 124 -8.84 0.68 12.59
C VAL A 124 -7.42 1.24 12.59
N PRO A 125 -6.38 0.45 12.91
CA PRO A 125 -5.01 0.91 12.88
C PRO A 125 -4.61 1.44 11.50
N PHE A 126 -3.79 2.47 11.47
CA PHE A 126 -3.30 3.10 10.25
C PHE A 126 -1.78 3.38 10.35
N ALA A 127 -1.15 3.64 9.22
CA ALA A 127 0.26 4.01 9.18
C ALA A 127 0.42 5.52 9.01
N VAL A 128 1.37 6.13 9.72
CA VAL A 128 1.65 7.59 9.67
C VAL A 128 3.13 7.82 9.39
N CYS A 129 3.44 8.74 8.50
CA CYS A 129 4.79 9.24 8.33
C CYS A 129 5.13 10.23 9.43
N PRO A 130 6.21 10.03 10.19
CA PRO A 130 6.59 10.94 11.29
C PRO A 130 7.08 12.31 10.82
N GLU A 131 7.49 12.45 9.54
CA GLU A 131 8.00 13.72 9.01
C GLU A 131 6.90 14.54 8.32
N CYS A 132 6.21 14.00 7.32
CA CYS A 132 5.20 14.76 6.60
C CYS A 132 3.77 14.63 7.18
N GLY A 133 3.56 13.78 8.18
CA GLY A 133 2.26 13.56 8.81
C GLY A 133 1.22 12.85 7.92
N SER A 134 1.60 12.42 6.71
CA SER A 134 0.67 11.72 5.84
C SER A 134 0.23 10.39 6.45
N ARG A 135 -1.10 10.08 6.36
CA ARG A 135 -1.72 8.86 6.87
C ARG A 135 -2.09 7.92 5.74
N TYR A 136 -1.98 6.61 6.02
CA TYR A 136 -2.24 5.53 5.07
C TYR A 136 -3.11 4.46 5.72
N ASP A 137 -4.16 4.06 5.03
CA ASP A 137 -4.98 2.93 5.45
C ASP A 137 -4.36 1.63 4.91
N VAL A 138 -3.64 0.95 5.79
CA VAL A 138 -2.92 -0.29 5.49
C VAL A 138 -3.73 -1.54 5.81
N VAL A 139 -4.88 -1.37 6.46
CA VAL A 139 -5.70 -2.50 6.95
C VAL A 139 -6.88 -2.78 6.03
N GLU A 140 -7.53 -1.76 5.47
CA GLU A 140 -8.74 -1.92 4.65
C GLU A 140 -8.59 -1.44 3.21
N ARG A 141 -7.72 -0.45 2.96
CA ARG A 141 -7.63 0.23 1.65
C ARG A 141 -6.31 0.00 0.93
N GLY A 142 -5.60 -1.08 1.28
CA GLY A 142 -4.42 -1.52 0.54
C GLY A 142 -3.27 -0.51 0.52
N GLY A 143 -3.06 0.24 1.60
CA GLY A 143 -1.98 1.24 1.70
C GLY A 143 -2.30 2.58 1.03
N SER A 144 -3.58 2.82 0.72
CA SER A 144 -4.01 4.09 0.12
C SER A 144 -3.88 5.26 1.11
N PRO A 145 -3.50 6.46 0.63
CA PRO A 145 -3.41 7.63 1.49
C PRO A 145 -4.79 8.11 1.92
N THR A 146 -4.92 8.55 3.17
CA THR A 146 -6.17 9.08 3.74
C THR A 146 -6.06 10.54 4.13
N GLU A 147 -4.86 11.02 4.45
CA GLU A 147 -4.62 12.40 4.89
C GLU A 147 -3.24 12.90 4.46
N GLY A 148 -3.06 14.22 4.50
CA GLY A 148 -1.79 14.89 4.29
C GLY A 148 -1.37 15.03 2.83
N GLU A 149 -0.07 15.27 2.63
CA GLU A 149 0.50 15.48 1.29
C GLU A 149 0.37 14.25 0.39
N ALA A 150 0.47 13.05 0.96
CA ALA A 150 0.28 11.81 0.21
C ALA A 150 -1.10 11.73 -0.43
N LEU A 151 -2.16 12.16 0.28
CA LEU A 151 -3.53 12.20 -0.27
C LEU A 151 -3.63 13.21 -1.43
N SER A 152 -3.07 14.41 -1.25
CA SER A 152 -3.09 15.46 -2.28
C SER A 152 -2.38 15.03 -3.57
N ARG A 153 -1.30 14.25 -3.41
CA ARG A 153 -0.47 13.75 -4.52
C ARG A 153 -0.88 12.34 -4.99
N LYS A 154 -1.86 11.71 -4.32
CA LYS A 154 -2.32 10.33 -4.58
C LYS A 154 -1.20 9.30 -4.51
N LEU A 155 -0.31 9.41 -3.52
CA LEU A 155 0.82 8.53 -3.30
C LEU A 155 0.47 7.48 -2.25
N GLY A 156 0.30 6.22 -2.66
CA GLY A 156 0.12 5.07 -1.78
C GLY A 156 1.43 4.44 -1.36
N LEU A 157 1.39 3.61 -0.33
CA LEU A 157 2.52 2.77 0.04
C LEU A 157 2.78 1.72 -1.04
N THR A 158 4.05 1.50 -1.37
CA THR A 158 4.43 0.42 -2.29
C THR A 158 4.08 -0.93 -1.67
N ARG A 159 3.36 -1.76 -2.44
CA ARG A 159 2.87 -3.07 -1.99
C ARG A 159 3.79 -4.18 -2.42
N TYR A 160 3.78 -5.25 -1.65
CA TYR A 160 4.50 -6.48 -1.91
C TYR A 160 3.54 -7.68 -1.93
N GLU A 161 3.90 -8.72 -2.64
CA GLU A 161 3.10 -9.94 -2.70
C GLU A 161 3.26 -10.76 -1.42
N CYS A 162 2.14 -11.17 -0.81
CA CYS A 162 2.09 -12.16 0.26
C CYS A 162 1.46 -13.43 -0.30
N ARG A 163 2.29 -14.44 -0.55
CA ARG A 163 1.84 -15.73 -1.10
C ARG A 163 1.82 -16.80 -0.03
N MET A 164 0.65 -17.40 0.17
CA MET A 164 0.53 -18.58 1.02
C MET A 164 1.30 -19.76 0.40
N THR A 165 2.03 -20.48 1.23
CA THR A 165 2.75 -21.68 0.81
C THR A 165 1.94 -22.94 1.12
N THR A 166 2.27 -24.04 0.47
CA THR A 166 1.62 -25.35 0.69
C THR A 166 1.78 -25.86 2.12
N TYR A 167 2.73 -25.31 2.87
CA TYR A 167 3.03 -25.71 4.26
C TYR A 167 2.31 -24.87 5.31
N GLY A 168 1.47 -23.90 4.90
CA GLY A 168 0.64 -23.10 5.81
C GLY A 168 1.31 -21.85 6.38
N GLY A 169 2.43 -21.42 5.79
CA GLY A 169 3.03 -20.11 6.06
C GLY A 169 3.00 -19.22 4.82
N TYR A 170 3.74 -18.11 4.84
CA TYR A 170 3.76 -17.13 3.76
C TYR A 170 5.17 -16.81 3.28
N LEU A 171 5.26 -16.52 2.00
CA LEU A 171 6.43 -15.92 1.37
C LEU A 171 6.07 -14.49 0.96
N ILE A 172 6.91 -13.51 1.32
CA ILE A 172 6.73 -12.11 0.95
C ILE A 172 7.79 -11.77 -0.08
N THR A 173 7.36 -11.31 -1.26
CA THR A 173 8.23 -10.99 -2.39
C THR A 173 7.83 -9.66 -3.03
N ALA A 174 8.74 -9.05 -3.81
CA ALA A 174 8.35 -8.02 -4.77
C ALA A 174 7.43 -8.63 -5.84
N TYR A 175 6.58 -7.78 -6.46
CA TYR A 175 5.76 -8.16 -7.61
C TYR A 175 6.62 -8.44 -8.83
#